data_c45ff1d62dc9a79833dbfc976724c226
#
_entry.id   c45ff1d62dc9a79833dbfc976724c226
#
_cell.length_a   1.000
_cell.length_b   1.000
_cell.length_c   1.000
_cell.angle_alpha   90.00
_cell.angle_beta   90.00
_cell.angle_gamma   90.00
#
_symmetry.space_group_name_H-M   'P 1'
#
loop_
_entity.id
_entity.type
_entity.pdbx_description
1 polymer ?
#
loop_
_entity_poly.entity_id
_entity_poly.type
_entity_poly.pdbx_seq_one_letter_code
_entity_poly.pdbx_strand_id
1 'polypeptide(L)'
;MLNKAVFLDRDGTLNYDPGYLGNPKDLKLFSDTGDVLAALKNTHHFKLIVISNQSGVTRGFITEEDVVSVNNELNRRLLKFNVQIDAFYYCPFHPNFNSEKDCICRKPSPKMILDSAKDFNIDLSKSYFIGDSVSDIQAGMSADLKTILVKTGYGEESISILQKENNFPSFVAENLTEACKFIINDSSGVMISD
;
A
#
# COMPACT_ATOMS: atom_id res chain seq x y z
N MET A 1 -12.92 14.79 -14.64
CA MET A 1 -13.42 13.63 -13.86
C MET A 1 -12.42 13.33 -12.76
N LEU A 2 -12.89 12.87 -11.60
CA LEU A 2 -12.00 12.37 -10.55
C LEU A 2 -11.44 11.01 -10.96
N ASN A 3 -10.19 10.74 -10.59
CA ASN A 3 -9.57 9.43 -10.76
C ASN A 3 -9.98 8.51 -9.61
N LYS A 4 -9.89 7.20 -9.81
CA LYS A 4 -9.95 6.20 -8.74
C LYS A 4 -8.55 5.60 -8.53
N ALA A 5 -8.22 5.21 -7.31
CA ALA A 5 -6.91 4.68 -6.98
C ALA A 5 -6.97 3.38 -6.18
N VAL A 6 -5.92 2.58 -6.31
CA VAL A 6 -5.55 1.58 -5.32
C VAL A 6 -4.28 2.08 -4.64
N PHE A 7 -4.42 2.41 -3.36
CA PHE A 7 -3.31 2.70 -2.48
C PHE A 7 -2.72 1.39 -2.00
N LEU A 8 -1.42 1.29 -1.94
CA LEU A 8 -0.69 0.05 -1.70
C LEU A 8 0.41 0.28 -0.66
N ASP A 9 0.47 -0.53 0.38
CA ASP A 9 1.73 -0.63 1.09
C ASP A 9 2.78 -1.31 0.22
N ARG A 10 4.06 -1.14 0.52
CA ARG A 10 5.16 -1.69 -0.27
C ARG A 10 5.66 -3.02 0.30
N ASP A 11 6.25 -2.97 1.48
CA ASP A 11 6.95 -4.09 2.11
C ASP A 11 5.93 -5.00 2.83
N GLY A 12 5.92 -6.30 2.49
CA GLY A 12 4.89 -7.24 2.95
C GLY A 12 3.66 -7.31 2.04
N THR A 13 3.44 -6.32 1.17
CA THR A 13 2.29 -6.24 0.24
C THR A 13 2.69 -6.44 -1.22
N LEU A 14 3.63 -5.66 -1.74
CA LEU A 14 4.14 -5.78 -3.12
C LEU A 14 5.40 -6.63 -3.20
N ASN A 15 6.21 -6.61 -2.16
CA ASN A 15 7.47 -7.35 -2.05
C ASN A 15 7.63 -7.97 -0.66
N TYR A 16 8.47 -8.99 -0.58
CA TYR A 16 8.89 -9.53 0.70
C TYR A 16 9.57 -8.45 1.53
N ASP A 17 9.24 -8.38 2.82
CA ASP A 17 9.86 -7.45 3.77
C ASP A 17 11.12 -8.08 4.39
N PRO A 18 12.32 -7.55 4.12
CA PRO A 18 13.55 -7.99 4.78
C PRO A 18 13.84 -7.21 6.09
N GLY A 19 12.91 -6.37 6.54
CA GLY A 19 13.07 -5.42 7.65
C GLY A 19 13.40 -4.01 7.14
N TYR A 20 14.62 -3.75 6.69
CA TYR A 20 15.02 -2.44 6.14
C TYR A 20 15.63 -2.61 4.75
N LEU A 21 14.80 -2.44 3.72
CA LEU A 21 15.21 -2.61 2.33
C LEU A 21 15.87 -1.35 1.80
N GLY A 22 17.21 -1.31 1.79
CA GLY A 22 18.00 -0.20 1.25
C GLY A 22 18.71 -0.52 -0.07
N ASN A 23 19.09 -1.79 -0.32
CA ASN A 23 19.75 -2.17 -1.54
C ASN A 23 18.72 -2.65 -2.59
N PRO A 24 18.63 -1.98 -3.77
CA PRO A 24 17.69 -2.39 -4.83
C PRO A 24 17.86 -3.83 -5.33
N LYS A 25 19.05 -4.43 -5.18
CA LYS A 25 19.31 -5.82 -5.58
C LYS A 25 18.55 -6.82 -4.72
N ASP A 26 18.28 -6.46 -3.45
CA ASP A 26 17.60 -7.32 -2.48
C ASP A 26 16.06 -7.24 -2.59
N LEU A 27 15.56 -6.33 -3.43
CA LEU A 27 14.12 -6.24 -3.71
C LEU A 27 13.62 -7.58 -4.29
N LYS A 28 12.62 -8.17 -3.68
CA LYS A 28 12.02 -9.43 -4.11
C LYS A 28 10.51 -9.28 -4.15
N LEU A 29 9.95 -9.07 -5.34
CA LEU A 29 8.50 -8.97 -5.53
C LEU A 29 7.82 -10.31 -5.26
N PHE A 30 6.58 -10.28 -4.76
CA PHE A 30 5.72 -11.45 -4.81
C PHE A 30 5.44 -11.81 -6.28
N SER A 31 5.20 -13.09 -6.54
CA SER A 31 5.12 -13.62 -7.91
C SER A 31 3.97 -13.04 -8.73
N ASP A 32 2.89 -12.64 -8.08
CA ASP A 32 1.66 -12.12 -8.68
C ASP A 32 1.62 -10.59 -8.81
N THR A 33 2.55 -9.88 -8.17
CA THR A 33 2.53 -8.40 -8.11
C THR A 33 2.42 -7.74 -9.47
N GLY A 34 3.20 -8.18 -10.45
CA GLY A 34 3.22 -7.54 -11.77
C GLY A 34 1.91 -7.70 -12.53
N ASP A 35 1.38 -8.91 -12.59
CA ASP A 35 0.13 -9.21 -13.32
C ASP A 35 -1.07 -8.52 -12.68
N VAL A 36 -1.14 -8.54 -11.35
CA VAL A 36 -2.21 -7.87 -10.58
C VAL A 36 -2.21 -6.37 -10.81
N LEU A 37 -1.05 -5.72 -10.69
CA LEU A 37 -0.94 -4.27 -10.90
C LEU A 37 -1.26 -3.89 -12.35
N ALA A 38 -0.86 -4.72 -13.33
CA ALA A 38 -1.20 -4.50 -14.72
C ALA A 38 -2.72 -4.59 -14.95
N ALA A 39 -3.40 -5.55 -14.34
CA ALA A 39 -4.85 -5.66 -14.43
C ALA A 39 -5.56 -4.44 -13.83
N LEU A 40 -5.18 -4.04 -12.62
CA LEU A 40 -5.77 -2.88 -11.94
C LEU A 40 -5.59 -1.58 -12.75
N LYS A 41 -4.40 -1.34 -13.30
CA LYS A 41 -4.09 -0.11 -14.02
C LYS A 41 -4.60 -0.12 -15.45
N ASN A 42 -4.23 -1.12 -16.24
CA ASN A 42 -4.43 -1.09 -17.69
C ASN A 42 -5.86 -1.49 -18.09
N THR A 43 -6.47 -2.41 -17.33
CA THR A 43 -7.83 -2.91 -17.62
C THR A 43 -8.89 -2.13 -16.83
N HIS A 44 -8.64 -1.86 -15.57
CA HIS A 44 -9.64 -1.26 -14.69
C HIS A 44 -9.39 0.24 -14.40
N HIS A 45 -8.31 0.82 -14.96
CA HIS A 45 -7.99 2.25 -14.95
C HIS A 45 -7.85 2.86 -13.55
N PHE A 46 -7.34 2.10 -12.58
CA PHE A 46 -6.95 2.63 -11.29
C PHE A 46 -5.57 3.32 -11.38
N LYS A 47 -5.43 4.43 -10.67
CA LYS A 47 -4.10 4.92 -10.27
C LYS A 47 -3.51 3.99 -9.23
N LEU A 48 -2.21 3.73 -9.33
CA LEU A 48 -1.46 2.91 -8.38
C LEU A 48 -0.55 3.83 -7.58
N ILE A 49 -0.80 3.94 -6.28
CA ILE A 49 -0.07 4.86 -5.40
C ILE A 49 0.47 4.07 -4.20
N VAL A 50 1.78 4.09 -4.03
CA VAL A 50 2.42 3.43 -2.87
C VAL A 50 2.46 4.39 -1.69
N ILE A 51 2.06 3.88 -0.51
CA ILE A 51 2.03 4.60 0.77
C ILE A 51 2.80 3.77 1.80
N SER A 52 4.04 4.14 2.14
CA SER A 52 4.93 3.30 2.94
C SER A 52 5.54 4.01 4.15
N ASN A 53 5.68 3.29 5.27
CA ASN A 53 6.43 3.74 6.43
C ASN A 53 7.90 3.26 6.32
N GLN A 54 8.84 4.17 6.15
CA GLN A 54 10.27 3.89 5.94
C GLN A 54 11.13 4.36 7.11
N SER A 55 10.82 3.90 8.32
CA SER A 55 11.50 4.35 9.55
C SER A 55 12.98 3.93 9.65
N GLY A 56 13.44 3.06 8.77
CA GLY A 56 14.87 2.74 8.64
C GLY A 56 15.74 3.96 8.38
N VAL A 57 15.17 5.00 7.74
CA VAL A 57 15.87 6.27 7.47
C VAL A 57 16.24 6.96 8.78
N THR A 58 15.25 7.27 9.62
CA THR A 58 15.50 7.96 10.89
C THR A 58 16.28 7.11 11.90
N ARG A 59 16.24 5.77 11.74
CA ARG A 59 17.03 4.83 12.55
C ARG A 59 18.48 4.66 12.06
N GLY A 60 18.84 5.26 10.91
CA GLY A 60 20.19 5.18 10.33
C GLY A 60 20.55 3.85 9.67
N PHE A 61 19.56 2.99 9.36
CA PHE A 61 19.79 1.72 8.66
C PHE A 61 19.79 1.87 7.14
N ILE A 62 19.07 2.84 6.61
CA ILE A 62 18.99 3.17 5.18
C ILE A 62 18.93 4.70 5.03
N THR A 63 19.18 5.20 3.84
CA THR A 63 19.03 6.62 3.50
C THR A 63 17.76 6.89 2.70
N GLU A 64 17.39 8.16 2.51
CA GLU A 64 16.28 8.52 1.61
C GLU A 64 16.60 8.16 0.16
N GLU A 65 17.88 8.29 -0.26
CA GLU A 65 18.36 7.89 -1.57
C GLU A 65 18.19 6.37 -1.79
N ASP A 66 18.39 5.57 -0.76
CA ASP A 66 18.15 4.13 -0.81
C ASP A 66 16.66 3.83 -1.04
N VAL A 67 15.76 4.51 -0.32
CA VAL A 67 14.31 4.37 -0.51
C VAL A 67 13.92 4.70 -1.94
N VAL A 68 14.41 5.82 -2.48
CA VAL A 68 14.15 6.24 -3.87
C VAL A 68 14.72 5.21 -4.86
N SER A 69 15.94 4.69 -4.61
CA SER A 69 16.57 3.69 -5.48
C SER A 69 15.79 2.38 -5.53
N VAL A 70 15.26 1.91 -4.38
CA VAL A 70 14.39 0.73 -4.30
C VAL A 70 13.08 0.95 -5.05
N ASN A 71 12.44 2.11 -4.88
CA ASN A 71 11.20 2.46 -5.58
C ASN A 71 11.40 2.51 -7.11
N ASN A 72 12.53 3.06 -7.57
CA ASN A 72 12.89 3.06 -8.99
C ASN A 72 13.10 1.65 -9.53
N GLU A 73 13.78 0.78 -8.76
CA GLU A 73 13.98 -0.62 -9.13
C GLU A 73 12.65 -1.39 -9.17
N LEU A 74 11.72 -1.11 -8.25
CA LEU A 74 10.38 -1.69 -8.27
C LEU A 74 9.70 -1.34 -9.60
N ASN A 75 9.64 -0.07 -9.98
CA ASN A 75 9.09 0.35 -11.27
C ASN A 75 9.82 -0.27 -12.46
N ARG A 76 11.16 -0.34 -12.42
CA ARG A 76 11.94 -1.00 -13.48
C ARG A 76 11.55 -2.48 -13.66
N ARG A 77 11.31 -3.21 -12.56
CA ARG A 77 10.86 -4.62 -12.62
C ARG A 77 9.45 -4.76 -13.15
N LEU A 78 8.59 -3.79 -12.86
CA LEU A 78 7.20 -3.79 -13.32
C LEU A 78 7.06 -3.50 -14.83
N LEU A 79 8.08 -2.89 -15.48
CA LEU A 79 8.03 -2.62 -16.93
C LEU A 79 7.80 -3.87 -17.78
N LYS A 80 8.31 -5.03 -17.36
CA LYS A 80 8.08 -6.30 -18.08
C LYS A 80 6.60 -6.74 -18.11
N PHE A 81 5.78 -6.19 -17.20
CA PHE A 81 4.33 -6.38 -17.15
C PHE A 81 3.56 -5.21 -17.77
N ASN A 82 4.26 -4.28 -18.43
CA ASN A 82 3.69 -3.06 -19.00
C ASN A 82 2.90 -2.21 -17.98
N VAL A 83 3.42 -2.11 -16.75
CA VAL A 83 2.82 -1.33 -15.67
C VAL A 83 3.89 -0.58 -14.87
N GLN A 84 3.50 0.53 -14.27
CA GLN A 84 4.30 1.32 -13.33
C GLN A 84 3.40 1.87 -12.23
N ILE A 85 3.96 2.03 -11.03
CA ILE A 85 3.37 2.81 -9.95
C ILE A 85 3.34 4.29 -10.38
N ASP A 86 2.22 4.96 -10.16
CA ASP A 86 2.04 6.37 -10.53
C ASP A 86 2.77 7.32 -9.57
N ALA A 87 2.82 6.98 -8.27
CA ALA A 87 3.56 7.75 -7.27
C ALA A 87 3.93 6.92 -6.04
N PHE A 88 4.99 7.37 -5.35
CA PHE A 88 5.46 6.82 -4.09
C PHE A 88 5.45 7.92 -3.04
N TYR A 89 4.69 7.70 -1.96
CA TYR A 89 4.70 8.52 -0.76
C TYR A 89 5.28 7.68 0.38
N TYR A 90 6.21 8.22 1.13
CA TYR A 90 6.78 7.52 2.27
C TYR A 90 7.01 8.45 3.45
N CYS A 91 6.97 7.89 4.65
CA CYS A 91 7.27 8.59 5.89
C CYS A 91 8.58 8.02 6.48
N PRO A 92 9.67 8.82 6.55
CA PRO A 92 10.95 8.35 7.08
C PRO A 92 11.02 8.35 8.61
N PHE A 93 10.01 8.93 9.28
CA PHE A 93 10.03 9.23 10.71
C PHE A 93 9.49 8.10 11.58
N HIS A 94 9.94 8.09 12.86
CA HIS A 94 9.46 7.16 13.88
C HIS A 94 9.31 7.87 15.23
N PRO A 95 8.22 7.65 15.99
CA PRO A 95 7.93 8.41 17.21
C PRO A 95 8.99 8.27 18.32
N ASN A 96 9.76 7.20 18.33
CA ASN A 96 10.84 7.05 19.31
C ASN A 96 12.08 7.91 18.98
N PHE A 97 12.17 8.51 17.81
CA PHE A 97 13.35 9.25 17.32
C PHE A 97 13.00 10.65 16.81
N ASN A 98 11.73 10.96 16.60
CA ASN A 98 11.26 12.19 15.98
C ASN A 98 10.10 12.80 16.77
N SER A 99 9.84 14.09 16.56
CA SER A 99 8.70 14.77 17.16
C SER A 99 7.37 14.27 16.57
N GLU A 100 6.26 14.49 17.29
CA GLU A 100 4.92 14.20 16.79
C GLU A 100 4.63 14.93 15.47
N LYS A 101 5.13 16.18 15.36
CA LYS A 101 4.98 17.00 14.15
C LYS A 101 5.67 16.35 12.94
N ASP A 102 6.84 15.74 13.11
CA ASP A 102 7.53 15.06 12.04
C ASP A 102 6.79 13.77 11.66
N CYS A 103 6.28 13.05 12.67
CA CYS A 103 5.58 11.78 12.48
C CYS A 103 4.16 11.92 11.90
N ILE A 104 3.66 13.11 11.65
CA ILE A 104 2.30 13.34 11.12
C ILE A 104 2.05 12.61 9.78
N CYS A 105 3.10 12.33 8.99
CA CYS A 105 2.98 11.55 7.75
C CYS A 105 2.84 10.04 7.98
N ARG A 106 3.25 9.55 9.17
CA ARG A 106 3.36 8.12 9.42
C ARG A 106 2.00 7.46 9.58
N LYS A 107 1.75 6.34 8.85
CA LYS A 107 0.59 5.47 9.11
C LYS A 107 0.60 5.03 10.58
N PRO A 108 -0.55 5.10 11.31
CA PRO A 108 -1.92 5.14 10.79
C PRO A 108 -2.48 6.53 10.45
N SER A 109 -1.70 7.60 10.42
CA SER A 109 -2.18 8.87 9.89
C SER A 109 -2.57 8.74 8.42
N PRO A 110 -3.73 9.30 8.00
CA PRO A 110 -4.16 9.29 6.61
C PRO A 110 -3.44 10.32 5.74
N LYS A 111 -2.49 11.09 6.30
CA LYS A 111 -1.92 12.27 5.63
C LYS A 111 -1.35 11.96 4.25
N MET A 112 -0.55 10.92 4.08
CA MET A 112 0.02 10.57 2.77
C MET A 112 -1.06 10.20 1.75
N ILE A 113 -2.14 9.56 2.20
CA ILE A 113 -3.30 9.23 1.35
C ILE A 113 -4.00 10.52 0.90
N LEU A 114 -4.29 11.42 1.84
CA LEU A 114 -4.99 12.68 1.56
C LEU A 114 -4.16 13.63 0.68
N ASP A 115 -2.85 13.72 0.90
CA ASP A 115 -1.94 14.50 0.07
C ASP A 115 -1.94 13.96 -1.36
N SER A 116 -1.76 12.65 -1.52
CA SER A 116 -1.76 12.02 -2.84
C SER A 116 -3.12 12.07 -3.54
N ALA A 117 -4.23 11.99 -2.78
CA ALA A 117 -5.56 12.16 -3.34
C ALA A 117 -5.77 13.56 -3.93
N LYS A 118 -5.23 14.57 -3.28
CA LYS A 118 -5.23 15.95 -3.78
C LYS A 118 -4.36 16.09 -5.04
N ASP A 119 -3.11 15.57 -5.00
CA ASP A 119 -2.15 15.70 -6.09
C ASP A 119 -2.63 14.98 -7.38
N PHE A 120 -3.33 13.88 -7.24
CA PHE A 120 -3.83 13.07 -8.36
C PHE A 120 -5.34 13.21 -8.63
N ASN A 121 -6.02 14.13 -7.92
CA ASN A 121 -7.47 14.36 -8.05
C ASN A 121 -8.27 13.06 -7.91
N ILE A 122 -8.09 12.35 -6.77
CA ILE A 122 -8.66 11.03 -6.50
C ILE A 122 -10.03 11.13 -5.82
N ASP A 123 -10.97 10.31 -6.27
CA ASP A 123 -12.22 10.02 -5.58
C ASP A 123 -11.99 8.90 -4.54
N LEU A 124 -11.82 9.27 -3.27
CA LEU A 124 -11.56 8.32 -2.20
C LEU A 124 -12.71 7.32 -2.02
N SER A 125 -13.97 7.73 -2.27
CA SER A 125 -15.13 6.86 -2.13
C SER A 125 -15.16 5.69 -3.13
N LYS A 126 -14.36 5.78 -4.21
CA LYS A 126 -14.21 4.75 -5.26
C LYS A 126 -12.82 4.11 -5.25
N SER A 127 -12.09 4.30 -4.16
CA SER A 127 -10.69 3.91 -4.06
C SER A 127 -10.50 2.90 -2.92
N TYR A 128 -9.37 2.21 -2.93
CA TYR A 128 -9.07 1.12 -2.02
C TYR A 128 -7.68 1.30 -1.42
N PHE A 129 -7.48 0.73 -0.24
CA PHE A 129 -6.14 0.56 0.35
C PHE A 129 -5.87 -0.93 0.57
N ILE A 130 -4.74 -1.42 0.05
CA ILE A 130 -4.24 -2.78 0.31
C ILE A 130 -2.97 -2.68 1.15
N GLY A 131 -2.93 -3.38 2.27
CA GLY A 131 -1.75 -3.47 3.13
C GLY A 131 -1.77 -4.72 3.98
N ASP A 132 -0.66 -5.02 4.65
CA ASP A 132 -0.49 -6.18 5.51
C ASP A 132 -0.47 -5.84 7.01
N SER A 133 -0.46 -4.55 7.36
CA SER A 133 -0.33 -4.12 8.74
C SER A 133 -1.58 -3.44 9.31
N VAL A 134 -1.71 -3.47 10.65
CA VAL A 134 -2.74 -2.70 11.38
C VAL A 134 -2.72 -1.22 10.97
N SER A 135 -1.52 -0.65 10.83
CA SER A 135 -1.37 0.77 10.49
C SER A 135 -1.89 1.12 9.09
N ASP A 136 -1.88 0.16 8.15
CA ASP A 136 -2.41 0.34 6.80
C ASP A 136 -3.93 0.43 6.82
N ILE A 137 -4.54 -0.53 7.51
CA ILE A 137 -5.99 -0.62 7.64
C ILE A 137 -6.54 0.62 8.36
N GLN A 138 -5.93 1.02 9.47
CA GLN A 138 -6.33 2.21 10.21
C GLN A 138 -6.13 3.50 9.39
N ALA A 139 -5.03 3.62 8.62
CA ALA A 139 -4.81 4.77 7.75
C ALA A 139 -5.86 4.85 6.63
N GLY A 140 -6.18 3.71 6.00
CA GLY A 140 -7.21 3.63 4.96
C GLY A 140 -8.60 3.96 5.50
N MET A 141 -8.98 3.41 6.65
CA MET A 141 -10.25 3.71 7.32
C MET A 141 -10.36 5.20 7.69
N SER A 142 -9.28 5.79 8.19
CA SER A 142 -9.23 7.23 8.54
C SER A 142 -9.35 8.15 7.31
N ALA A 143 -9.14 7.62 6.11
CA ALA A 143 -9.33 8.31 4.84
C ALA A 143 -10.64 7.90 4.12
N ASP A 144 -11.57 7.23 4.80
CA ASP A 144 -12.84 6.72 4.25
C ASP A 144 -12.67 5.79 3.04
N LEU A 145 -11.57 5.04 2.98
CA LEU A 145 -11.31 4.04 1.94
C LEU A 145 -11.90 2.68 2.31
N LYS A 146 -12.24 1.89 1.30
CA LYS A 146 -12.38 0.43 1.47
C LYS A 146 -11.00 -0.17 1.67
N THR A 147 -10.80 -0.87 2.78
CA THR A 147 -9.51 -1.43 3.18
C THR A 147 -9.47 -2.93 2.98
N ILE A 148 -8.34 -3.43 2.50
CA ILE A 148 -8.11 -4.85 2.25
C ILE A 148 -6.82 -5.24 2.96
N LEU A 149 -6.91 -6.19 3.89
CA LEU A 149 -5.76 -6.77 4.55
C LEU A 149 -5.30 -7.99 3.74
N VAL A 150 -4.04 -8.02 3.33
CA VAL A 150 -3.43 -9.22 2.76
C VAL A 150 -2.71 -9.99 3.86
N LYS A 151 -2.78 -11.33 3.84
CA LYS A 151 -2.16 -12.20 4.85
C LYS A 151 -0.65 -12.36 4.67
N THR A 152 -0.09 -11.85 3.58
CA THR A 152 1.37 -11.76 3.41
C THR A 152 1.97 -10.81 4.44
N GLY A 153 3.30 -10.79 4.57
CA GLY A 153 3.98 -9.91 5.52
C GLY A 153 3.52 -10.14 6.97
N TYR A 154 3.02 -9.09 7.61
CA TYR A 154 2.48 -9.10 8.97
C TYR A 154 0.96 -9.38 9.03
N GLY A 155 0.33 -9.73 7.91
CA GLY A 155 -1.12 -9.80 7.80
C GLY A 155 -1.78 -10.78 8.77
N GLU A 156 -1.22 -11.98 8.95
CA GLU A 156 -1.76 -12.97 9.90
C GLU A 156 -1.76 -12.47 11.35
N GLU A 157 -0.70 -11.77 11.77
CA GLU A 157 -0.62 -11.17 13.10
C GLU A 157 -1.58 -9.99 13.25
N SER A 158 -1.71 -9.19 12.19
CA SER A 158 -2.57 -8.00 12.14
C SER A 158 -4.05 -8.33 12.30
N ILE A 159 -4.53 -9.47 11.79
CA ILE A 159 -5.93 -9.92 11.93
C ILE A 159 -6.32 -9.96 13.42
N SER A 160 -5.51 -10.60 14.24
CA SER A 160 -5.80 -10.78 15.66
C SER A 160 -5.85 -9.45 16.42
N ILE A 161 -5.03 -8.49 16.03
CA ILE A 161 -4.99 -7.15 16.63
C ILE A 161 -6.23 -6.35 16.19
N LEU A 162 -6.51 -6.30 14.90
CA LEU A 162 -7.65 -5.60 14.34
C LEU A 162 -8.99 -6.10 14.91
N GLN A 163 -9.12 -7.41 15.11
CA GLN A 163 -10.30 -8.01 15.75
C GLN A 163 -10.48 -7.53 17.19
N LYS A 164 -9.41 -7.46 17.98
CA LYS A 164 -9.44 -6.97 19.37
C LYS A 164 -9.82 -5.49 19.46
N GLU A 165 -9.40 -4.71 18.47
CA GLU A 165 -9.65 -3.27 18.39
C GLU A 165 -11.02 -2.92 17.73
N ASN A 166 -11.78 -3.92 17.25
CA ASN A 166 -12.98 -3.74 16.44
C ASN A 166 -12.74 -2.92 15.15
N ASN A 167 -11.55 -2.98 14.60
CA ASN A 167 -11.15 -2.33 13.35
C ASN A 167 -11.13 -3.36 12.21
N PHE A 168 -12.29 -3.65 11.64
CA PHE A 168 -12.40 -4.67 10.60
C PHE A 168 -12.11 -4.10 9.23
N PRO A 169 -11.17 -4.67 8.44
CA PRO A 169 -11.01 -4.30 7.04
C PRO A 169 -12.28 -4.68 6.25
N SER A 170 -12.51 -4.05 5.11
CA SER A 170 -13.62 -4.39 4.22
C SER A 170 -13.49 -5.81 3.67
N PHE A 171 -12.27 -6.30 3.52
CA PHE A 171 -11.96 -7.66 3.07
C PHE A 171 -10.60 -8.13 3.62
N VAL A 172 -10.48 -9.44 3.87
CA VAL A 172 -9.21 -10.11 4.19
C VAL A 172 -8.89 -11.06 3.05
N ALA A 173 -7.74 -10.88 2.42
CA ALA A 173 -7.28 -11.64 1.27
C ALA A 173 -6.05 -12.48 1.62
N GLU A 174 -5.93 -13.68 1.05
CA GLU A 174 -4.73 -14.52 1.21
C GLU A 174 -3.48 -13.85 0.62
N ASN A 175 -3.65 -13.12 -0.50
CA ASN A 175 -2.58 -12.48 -1.25
C ASN A 175 -3.10 -11.33 -2.13
N LEU A 176 -2.20 -10.71 -2.87
CA LEU A 176 -2.53 -9.59 -3.74
C LEU A 176 -3.50 -9.97 -4.88
N THR A 177 -3.42 -11.21 -5.40
CA THR A 177 -4.34 -11.71 -6.42
C THR A 177 -5.78 -11.73 -5.93
N GLU A 178 -6.03 -12.21 -4.72
CA GLU A 178 -7.37 -12.24 -4.15
C GLU A 178 -7.89 -10.84 -3.82
N ALA A 179 -7.02 -9.97 -3.30
CA ALA A 179 -7.34 -8.55 -3.08
C ALA A 179 -7.78 -7.86 -4.40
N CYS A 180 -7.06 -8.13 -5.49
CA CYS A 180 -7.41 -7.60 -6.81
C CYS A 180 -8.78 -8.10 -7.30
N LYS A 181 -9.08 -9.39 -7.17
CA LYS A 181 -10.37 -9.96 -7.54
C LYS A 181 -11.52 -9.29 -6.78
N PHE A 182 -11.33 -9.07 -5.48
CA PHE A 182 -12.30 -8.34 -4.67
C PHE A 182 -12.55 -6.93 -5.23
N ILE A 183 -11.49 -6.14 -5.50
CA ILE A 183 -11.60 -4.78 -6.05
C ILE A 183 -12.34 -4.78 -7.38
N ILE A 184 -12.00 -5.70 -8.28
CA ILE A 184 -12.62 -5.78 -9.62
C ILE A 184 -14.12 -6.04 -9.50
N ASN A 185 -14.51 -7.00 -8.70
CA ASN A 185 -15.91 -7.38 -8.50
C ASN A 185 -16.70 -6.23 -7.83
N ASP A 186 -16.18 -5.68 -6.74
CA ASP A 186 -16.81 -4.59 -6.01
C ASP A 186 -16.94 -3.31 -6.85
N SER A 187 -15.90 -2.94 -7.60
CA SER A 187 -15.91 -1.74 -8.45
C SER A 187 -16.81 -1.88 -9.70
N SER A 188 -17.13 -3.12 -10.11
CA SER A 188 -18.00 -3.42 -11.24
C SER A 188 -19.47 -3.57 -10.86
N GLY A 189 -19.80 -3.49 -9.56
CA GLY A 189 -21.15 -3.69 -9.07
C GLY A 189 -21.65 -5.14 -9.16
N VAL A 190 -20.74 -6.10 -9.41
CA VAL A 190 -21.08 -7.53 -9.41
C VAL A 190 -21.14 -7.99 -7.96
N MET A 191 -22.36 -8.21 -7.45
CA MET A 191 -22.53 -8.85 -6.15
C MET A 191 -21.98 -10.28 -6.21
N ILE A 192 -21.01 -10.58 -5.36
CA ILE A 192 -20.58 -11.96 -5.13
C ILE A 192 -21.76 -12.64 -4.42
N SER A 193 -22.51 -13.49 -5.11
CA SER A 193 -23.45 -14.41 -4.45
C SER A 193 -22.59 -15.47 -3.72
N ASP A 194 -22.77 -15.55 -2.41
CA ASP A 194 -22.21 -16.56 -1.51
C ASP A 194 -22.47 -18.00 -1.99
#